data_76fbc2bbc0244773aaba85adeb0dde30
#
_entry.id   76fbc2bbc0244773aaba85adeb0dde30
#
_cell.length_a   1.000
_cell.length_b   1.000
_cell.length_c   1.000
_cell.angle_alpha   90.00
_cell.angle_beta   90.00
_cell.angle_gamma   90.00
#
_symmetry.space_group_name_H-M   'P 1'
#
loop_
_entity.id
_entity.type
_entity.pdbx_description
1 polymer ?
#
loop_
_entity_poly.entity_id
_entity_poly.type
_entity_poly.pdbx_seq_one_letter_code
_entity_poly.pdbx_strand_id
1 'polypeptide(L)' 'VHDVGGYHLAGASRRLEPGMVLTVEPGLYFAAADERVPGELRGIGIRIEDDVAVTDSVPLVLTESIPKRVDDIERACAA' A
#
# COMPACT_ATOMS: atom_id res chain seq x y z
N VAL A 1 10.35 -4.68 1.26
CA VAL A 1 10.91 -3.42 1.79
C VAL A 1 10.03 -2.93 2.92
N HIS A 2 10.63 -2.55 4.00
CA HIS A 2 9.91 -2.05 5.17
C HIS A 2 10.33 -0.62 5.47
N ASP A 3 9.43 0.13 6.11
CA ASP A 3 9.72 1.48 6.55
C ASP A 3 10.89 1.48 7.54
N VAL A 4 11.73 2.49 7.43
CA VAL A 4 12.80 2.74 8.36
C VAL A 4 12.36 3.85 9.31
N GLY A 5 12.51 3.62 10.61
CA GLY A 5 12.14 4.60 11.63
C GLY A 5 11.26 4.01 12.71
N GLY A 6 10.88 4.84 13.66
CA GLY A 6 10.09 4.43 14.81
C GLY A 6 8.65 4.96 14.74
N TYR A 7 7.70 4.09 15.02
CA TYR A 7 6.29 4.46 15.08
C TYR A 7 5.87 4.99 16.46
N HIS A 8 6.76 4.88 17.46
CA HIS A 8 6.51 5.30 18.82
C HIS A 8 7.58 6.26 19.30
N LEU A 9 7.19 7.20 20.12
CA LEU A 9 8.06 8.15 20.76
C LEU A 9 7.62 8.29 22.23
N ALA A 10 8.53 8.08 23.17
CA ALA A 10 8.26 8.15 24.61
C ALA A 10 7.06 7.29 25.06
N GLY A 11 6.90 6.09 24.50
CA GLY A 11 5.85 5.13 24.84
C GLY A 11 4.47 5.43 24.24
N ALA A 12 4.35 6.44 23.38
CA ALA A 12 3.11 6.76 22.68
C ALA A 12 3.28 6.67 21.17
N SER A 13 2.19 6.51 20.45
CA SER A 13 2.19 6.53 18.99
C SER A 13 2.70 7.88 18.49
N ARG A 14 3.60 7.82 17.52
CA ARG A 14 4.18 9.02 16.92
C ARG A 14 3.19 9.67 15.96
N ARG A 15 2.99 10.97 16.07
CA ARG A 15 2.20 11.72 15.11
C ARG A 15 2.96 11.89 13.81
N LEU A 16 2.22 11.92 12.70
CA LEU A 16 2.80 12.24 11.40
C LEU A 16 3.16 13.73 11.36
N GLU A 17 4.33 14.02 10.87
CA GLU A 17 4.85 15.39 10.76
C GLU A 17 5.31 15.66 9.33
N PRO A 18 5.24 16.92 8.86
CA PRO A 18 5.77 17.28 7.55
C PRO A 18 7.22 16.85 7.38
N GLY A 19 7.54 16.32 6.23
CA GLY A 19 8.86 15.76 5.93
C GLY A 19 8.99 14.27 6.14
N MET A 20 8.05 13.64 6.81
CA MET A 20 8.02 12.17 6.91
C MET A 20 7.54 11.56 5.60
N VAL A 21 8.12 10.40 5.27
CA VAL A 21 7.70 9.59 4.12
C VAL A 21 7.31 8.21 4.65
N LEU A 22 6.17 7.73 4.24
CA LEU A 22 5.69 6.40 4.61
C LEU A 22 5.04 5.72 3.41
N THR A 23 4.94 4.40 3.48
CA THR A 23 4.21 3.61 2.51
C THR A 23 2.78 3.41 2.96
N VAL A 24 1.83 3.43 2.02
CA VAL A 24 0.43 3.07 2.24
C VAL A 24 0.16 1.85 1.37
N GLU A 25 -0.11 0.70 2.00
CA GLU A 25 -0.08 -0.60 1.33
C GLU A 25 -1.33 -1.44 1.61
N PRO A 26 -2.53 -0.97 1.27
CA PRO A 26 -3.73 -1.79 1.44
C PRO A 26 -3.66 -3.05 0.57
N GLY A 27 -4.11 -4.16 1.13
CA GLY A 27 -4.09 -5.42 0.41
C GLY A 27 -5.21 -6.36 0.83
N LEU A 28 -5.57 -7.26 -0.09
CA LEU A 28 -6.49 -8.36 0.15
C LEU A 28 -5.78 -9.66 -0.20
N TYR A 29 -5.82 -10.62 0.71
CA TYR A 29 -5.13 -11.90 0.54
C TYR A 29 -6.08 -13.04 0.86
N PHE A 30 -6.22 -13.97 -0.08
CA PHE A 30 -7.09 -15.13 0.08
C PHE A 30 -6.23 -16.38 0.23
N ALA A 31 -6.21 -16.95 1.44
CA ALA A 31 -5.46 -18.16 1.69
C ALA A 31 -6.00 -19.32 0.84
N ALA A 32 -5.09 -20.15 0.33
CA ALA A 32 -5.45 -21.28 -0.52
C ALA A 32 -6.36 -22.29 0.20
N ALA A 33 -6.22 -22.40 1.52
CA ALA A 33 -7.00 -23.33 2.33
C ALA A 33 -8.28 -22.72 2.95
N ASP A 34 -8.58 -21.46 2.68
CA ASP A 34 -9.74 -20.79 3.27
C ASP A 34 -11.02 -21.17 2.54
N GLU A 35 -11.80 -22.09 3.13
CA GLU A 35 -13.03 -22.58 2.54
C GLU A 35 -14.16 -21.55 2.46
N ARG A 36 -14.04 -20.42 3.18
CA ARG A 36 -15.01 -19.31 3.11
C ARG A 36 -14.89 -18.51 1.82
N VAL A 37 -13.80 -18.67 1.08
CA VAL A 37 -13.52 -17.96 -0.16
C VAL A 37 -13.90 -18.83 -1.36
N PRO A 38 -14.55 -18.25 -2.41
CA PRO A 38 -14.79 -18.98 -3.65
C PRO A 38 -13.50 -19.60 -4.20
N GLY A 39 -13.58 -20.83 -4.70
CA GLY A 39 -12.40 -21.60 -5.09
C GLY A 39 -11.47 -20.88 -6.09
N GLU A 40 -12.06 -20.15 -7.03
CA GLU A 40 -11.31 -19.41 -8.06
C GLU A 40 -10.50 -18.23 -7.51
N LEU A 41 -10.78 -17.76 -6.29
CA LEU A 41 -10.06 -16.66 -5.65
C LEU A 41 -9.01 -17.12 -4.65
N ARG A 42 -9.04 -18.39 -4.25
CA ARG A 42 -8.10 -18.92 -3.25
C ARG A 42 -6.68 -18.87 -3.75
N GLY A 43 -5.77 -18.48 -2.88
CA GLY A 43 -4.36 -18.35 -3.19
C GLY A 43 -3.99 -17.06 -3.93
N ILE A 44 -4.94 -16.15 -4.14
CA ILE A 44 -4.70 -14.86 -4.78
C ILE A 44 -4.51 -13.79 -3.72
N GLY A 45 -3.49 -12.96 -3.91
CA GLY A 45 -3.26 -11.77 -3.08
C GLY A 45 -2.95 -10.58 -3.98
N ILE A 46 -3.50 -9.43 -3.61
CA ILE A 46 -3.23 -8.17 -4.29
C ILE A 46 -2.94 -7.11 -3.24
N ARG A 47 -1.84 -6.38 -3.44
CA ARG A 47 -1.48 -5.23 -2.64
C ARG A 47 -1.22 -4.05 -3.57
N ILE A 48 -1.77 -2.89 -3.22
CA ILE A 48 -1.51 -1.64 -3.91
C ILE A 48 -0.67 -0.79 -2.96
N GLU A 49 0.40 -0.20 -3.46
CA GLU A 49 1.33 0.55 -2.63
C GLU A 49 1.60 1.92 -3.22
N ASP A 50 1.60 2.92 -2.36
CA ASP A 50 2.09 4.26 -2.66
C ASP A 50 3.07 4.71 -1.61
N ASP A 51 4.08 5.46 -2.05
CA ASP A 51 4.97 6.20 -1.17
C ASP A 51 4.41 7.62 -1.02
N VAL A 52 4.18 8.02 0.22
CA VAL A 52 3.51 9.29 0.53
C VAL A 52 4.39 10.15 1.41
N ALA A 53 4.60 11.38 0.99
CA ALA A 53 5.28 12.39 1.79
C ALA A 53 4.23 13.21 2.55
N VAL A 54 4.43 13.33 3.85
CA VAL A 54 3.59 14.19 4.70
C VAL A 54 4.02 15.64 4.50
N THR A 55 3.04 16.51 4.29
CA THR A 55 3.24 17.96 4.11
C THR A 55 2.40 18.75 5.11
N ASP A 56 2.53 20.08 5.08
CA ASP A 56 1.70 20.95 5.91
C ASP A 56 0.24 21.04 5.45
N SER A 57 -0.07 20.52 4.27
CA SER A 57 -1.42 20.56 3.71
C SER A 57 -1.81 19.21 3.11
N VAL A 58 -1.90 19.13 1.79
CA VAL A 58 -2.27 17.89 1.08
C VAL A 58 -1.05 16.96 1.00
N PRO A 59 -1.20 15.67 1.34
CA PRO A 59 -0.11 14.71 1.18
C PRO A 59 0.39 14.64 -0.27
N LEU A 60 1.69 14.46 -0.45
CA LEU A 60 2.28 14.29 -1.76
C LEU A 60 2.49 12.80 -2.04
N VAL A 61 1.82 12.29 -3.07
CA VAL A 61 1.97 10.89 -3.50
C VAL A 61 3.15 10.81 -4.48
N LEU A 62 4.28 10.32 -4.00
CA LEU A 62 5.52 10.26 -4.78
C LEU A 62 5.43 9.29 -5.97
N THR A 63 4.58 8.28 -5.86
CA THR A 63 4.40 7.22 -6.85
C THR A 63 3.13 7.39 -7.68
N GLU A 64 2.60 8.60 -7.75
CA GLU A 64 1.33 8.88 -8.42
C GLU A 64 1.29 8.43 -9.88
N SER A 65 2.42 8.52 -10.59
CA SER A 65 2.53 8.15 -12.00
C SER A 65 2.53 6.63 -12.24
N ILE A 66 2.69 5.83 -11.20
CA ILE A 66 2.70 4.37 -11.33
C ILE A 66 1.25 3.86 -11.48
N PRO A 67 0.95 3.05 -12.49
CA PRO A 67 -0.40 2.53 -12.70
C PRO A 67 -0.91 1.71 -11.51
N LYS A 68 -2.18 1.92 -11.12
CA LYS A 68 -2.83 1.17 -10.03
C LYS A 68 -4.23 0.71 -10.38
N ARG A 69 -4.90 1.38 -11.31
CA ARG A 69 -6.24 0.99 -11.76
C ARG A 69 -6.16 -0.29 -12.59
N VAL A 70 -7.21 -1.11 -12.53
CA VAL A 70 -7.25 -2.41 -13.21
C VAL A 70 -6.91 -2.27 -14.70
N ASP A 71 -7.59 -1.38 -15.40
CA ASP A 71 -7.38 -1.18 -16.84
C ASP A 71 -5.99 -0.64 -17.18
N ASP A 72 -5.41 0.19 -16.33
CA ASP A 72 -4.06 0.71 -16.52
C ASP A 72 -3.01 -0.39 -16.30
N ILE A 73 -3.21 -1.24 -15.29
CA ILE A 73 -2.34 -2.38 -15.02
C ILE A 73 -2.41 -3.39 -16.16
N GLU A 74 -3.60 -3.71 -16.63
CA GLU A 74 -3.79 -4.62 -17.75
C GLU A 74 -3.08 -4.11 -19.00
N ARG A 75 -3.17 -2.82 -19.29
CA ARG A 75 -2.45 -2.20 -20.40
C ARG A 75 -0.93 -2.26 -20.23
N ALA A 76 -0.43 -1.99 -19.03
CA ALA A 76 0.99 -2.01 -18.74
C ALA A 76 1.59 -3.43 -18.87
N CYS A 77 0.79 -4.46 -18.60
CA CYS A 77 1.21 -5.87 -18.70
C CYS A 77 0.93 -6.49 -20.07
N ALA A 78 0.23 -5.80 -20.95
CA ALA A 78 -0.08 -6.28 -22.29
C ALA A 78 1.21 -6.40 -23.14
N ALA A 79 1.33 -7.52 -23.85
CA ALA A 79 2.47 -7.75 -24.74
C ALA A 79 2.26 -7.00 -26.06
#